data_909c0a9c83a75fa79507bb844f2455c0
#
_entry.id   909c0a9c83a75fa79507bb844f2455c0
#
_cell.length_a   1.000
_cell.length_b   1.000
_cell.length_c   1.000
_cell.angle_alpha   90.00
_cell.angle_beta   90.00
_cell.angle_gamma   90.00
#
_symmetry.space_group_name_H-M   'P 1'
#
loop_
_entity.id
_entity.type
_entity.pdbx_description
1 polymer ?
#
loop_
_entity_poly.entity_id
_entity_poly.type
_entity_poly.pdbx_seq_one_letter_code
_entity_poly.pdbx_strand_id
1 'polypeptide(L)'
;EDRRPGRRAAVLAAAGILLFMLLGVKPGVKQSAAYLCYDFARNGRLRDFVIQMEERIKLLNDPSLEDIYVPEMNDDQGPFMHLQLSEDKTNYTNESTALYYHKHSVTAVPRGQYYKEDAKEQGHDIPEAYRDLYSE
;
A
#
# COMPACT_ATOMS: atom_id res chain seq x y z
N GLU A 1 21.51 -29.80 56.37
CA GLU A 1 21.92 -29.95 54.93
C GLU A 1 20.89 -29.29 54.06
N ASP A 2 21.11 -27.99 53.86
CA ASP A 2 20.18 -27.07 53.19
C ASP A 2 20.39 -27.19 51.67
N ARG A 3 19.73 -28.17 51.09
CA ARG A 3 19.67 -28.28 49.62
C ARG A 3 18.80 -27.16 49.10
N ARG A 4 19.44 -26.08 48.64
CA ARG A 4 18.77 -25.00 47.92
C ARG A 4 18.26 -25.51 46.58
N PRO A 5 17.00 -25.99 46.46
CA PRO A 5 16.42 -26.39 45.17
C PRO A 5 16.17 -25.17 44.26
N GLY A 6 16.33 -23.94 44.80
CA GLY A 6 15.90 -22.73 44.14
C GLY A 6 16.63 -22.35 42.85
N ARG A 7 17.94 -22.62 42.76
CA ARG A 7 18.71 -22.09 41.62
C ARG A 7 18.40 -22.78 40.29
N ARG A 8 18.28 -24.10 40.30
CA ARG A 8 17.90 -24.86 39.07
C ARG A 8 16.48 -24.61 38.67
N ALA A 9 15.56 -24.58 39.64
CA ALA A 9 14.16 -24.25 39.37
C ALA A 9 13.98 -22.82 38.86
N ALA A 10 14.71 -21.84 39.41
CA ALA A 10 14.70 -20.46 38.93
C ALA A 10 15.27 -20.34 37.52
N VAL A 11 16.34 -21.06 37.19
CA VAL A 11 16.89 -21.05 35.80
C VAL A 11 15.93 -21.68 34.81
N LEU A 12 15.28 -22.79 35.18
CA LEU A 12 14.28 -23.44 34.32
C LEU A 12 13.03 -22.55 34.12
N ALA A 13 12.57 -21.89 35.18
CA ALA A 13 11.48 -20.93 35.09
C ALA A 13 11.82 -19.73 34.21
N ALA A 14 13.01 -19.16 34.39
CA ALA A 14 13.47 -18.04 33.54
C ALA A 14 13.61 -18.46 32.07
N ALA A 15 14.16 -19.64 31.78
CA ALA A 15 14.25 -20.20 30.44
C ALA A 15 12.88 -20.44 29.81
N GLY A 16 11.91 -20.96 30.62
CA GLY A 16 10.53 -21.16 30.19
C GLY A 16 9.81 -19.85 29.86
N ILE A 17 9.99 -18.81 30.68
CA ILE A 17 9.44 -17.48 30.44
C ILE A 17 10.07 -16.85 29.16
N LEU A 18 11.39 -16.97 29.02
CA LEU A 18 12.09 -16.47 27.83
C LEU A 18 11.61 -17.17 26.56
N LEU A 19 11.47 -18.49 26.60
CA LEU A 19 10.95 -19.28 25.49
C LEU A 19 9.50 -18.90 25.16
N PHE A 20 8.65 -18.73 26.18
CA PHE A 20 7.28 -18.30 26.02
C PHE A 20 7.19 -16.89 25.40
N MET A 21 8.03 -15.95 25.87
CA MET A 21 8.15 -14.62 25.26
C MET A 21 8.60 -14.70 23.81
N LEU A 22 9.62 -15.50 23.50
CA LEU A 22 10.12 -15.65 22.13
C LEU A 22 9.09 -16.27 21.19
N LEU A 23 8.31 -17.23 21.66
CA LEU A 23 7.26 -17.88 20.87
C LEU A 23 6.00 -17.02 20.75
N GLY A 24 5.62 -16.32 21.83
CA GLY A 24 4.43 -15.47 21.86
C GLY A 24 4.61 -14.11 21.18
N VAL A 25 5.81 -13.54 21.23
CA VAL A 25 6.08 -12.21 20.66
C VAL A 25 6.24 -12.25 19.14
N LYS A 26 6.74 -13.37 18.57
CA LYS A 26 6.92 -13.49 17.10
C LYS A 26 5.68 -13.17 16.27
N PRO A 27 4.49 -13.72 16.54
CA PRO A 27 3.29 -13.36 15.79
C PRO A 27 2.88 -11.91 16.00
N GLY A 28 2.98 -11.39 17.23
CA GLY A 28 2.64 -10.01 17.54
C GLY A 28 3.57 -8.98 16.88
N VAL A 29 4.87 -9.27 16.80
CA VAL A 29 5.83 -8.43 16.11
C VAL A 29 5.52 -8.33 14.61
N LYS A 30 5.18 -9.46 13.97
CA LYS A 30 4.81 -9.49 12.54
C LYS A 30 3.51 -8.74 12.22
N GLN A 31 2.64 -8.59 13.20
CA GLN A 31 1.39 -7.82 13.07
C GLN A 31 1.56 -6.36 13.52
N SER A 32 2.72 -5.98 14.06
CA SER A 32 2.96 -4.59 14.44
C SER A 32 3.07 -3.69 13.20
N ALA A 33 2.56 -2.45 13.31
CA ALA A 33 2.65 -1.47 12.25
C ALA A 33 4.10 -1.24 11.79
N ALA A 34 5.04 -1.23 12.73
CA ALA A 34 6.46 -1.06 12.43
C ALA A 34 7.02 -2.21 11.56
N TYR A 35 6.65 -3.46 11.86
CA TYR A 35 7.06 -4.60 11.04
C TYR A 35 6.41 -4.57 9.67
N LEU A 36 5.12 -4.24 9.58
CA LEU A 36 4.41 -4.13 8.32
C LEU A 36 5.02 -3.04 7.43
N CYS A 37 5.35 -1.87 7.98
CA CYS A 37 6.04 -0.82 7.24
C CYS A 37 7.44 -1.25 6.78
N TYR A 38 8.20 -1.92 7.63
CA TYR A 38 9.51 -2.45 7.27
C TYR A 38 9.43 -3.49 6.16
N ASP A 39 8.51 -4.44 6.28
CA ASP A 39 8.29 -5.49 5.27
C ASP A 39 7.86 -4.88 3.93
N PHE A 40 6.95 -3.91 3.97
CA PHE A 40 6.47 -3.18 2.80
C PHE A 40 7.61 -2.45 2.08
N ALA A 41 8.50 -1.79 2.83
CA ALA A 41 9.66 -1.11 2.27
C ALA A 41 10.68 -2.11 1.68
N ARG A 42 10.94 -3.22 2.40
CA ARG A 42 11.95 -4.21 1.99
C ARG A 42 11.55 -4.98 0.74
N ASN A 43 10.27 -5.27 0.55
CA ASN A 43 9.76 -6.05 -0.58
C ASN A 43 9.54 -5.22 -1.85
N GLY A 44 9.93 -3.96 -1.86
CA GLY A 44 9.77 -3.08 -3.02
C GLY A 44 8.36 -2.50 -3.20
N ARG A 45 7.38 -2.93 -2.40
CA ARG A 45 5.98 -2.47 -2.46
C ARG A 45 5.84 -0.98 -2.17
N LEU A 46 6.68 -0.44 -1.28
CA LEU A 46 6.72 1.00 -1.03
C LEU A 46 7.14 1.77 -2.29
N ARG A 47 8.13 1.28 -3.03
CA ARG A 47 8.57 1.92 -4.27
C ARG A 47 7.46 1.89 -5.31
N ASP A 48 6.79 0.75 -5.47
CA ASP A 48 5.66 0.59 -6.38
C ASP A 48 4.51 1.54 -6.01
N PHE A 49 4.17 1.62 -4.73
CA PHE A 49 3.19 2.58 -4.22
C PHE A 49 3.54 4.04 -4.57
N VAL A 50 4.80 4.43 -4.37
CA VAL A 50 5.26 5.80 -4.68
C VAL A 50 5.10 6.10 -6.17
N ILE A 51 5.52 5.19 -7.05
CA ILE A 51 5.37 5.35 -8.51
C ILE A 51 3.89 5.54 -8.88
N GLN A 52 3.01 4.71 -8.35
CA GLN A 52 1.58 4.79 -8.62
C GLN A 52 0.95 6.08 -8.07
N MET A 53 1.38 6.54 -6.90
CA MET A 53 0.92 7.80 -6.33
C MET A 53 1.41 9.02 -7.12
N GLU A 54 2.68 9.03 -7.55
CA GLU A 54 3.23 10.10 -8.38
C GLU A 54 2.50 10.21 -9.72
N GLU A 55 2.23 9.07 -10.36
CA GLU A 55 1.44 9.00 -11.57
C GLU A 55 0.04 9.60 -11.37
N ARG A 56 -0.66 9.16 -10.34
CA ARG A 56 -2.00 9.65 -10.01
C ARG A 56 -2.00 11.15 -9.69
N ILE A 57 -1.06 11.63 -8.89
CA ILE A 57 -0.94 13.05 -8.54
C ILE A 57 -0.65 13.90 -9.77
N LYS A 58 0.17 13.41 -10.71
CA LYS A 58 0.46 14.10 -11.95
C LYS A 58 -0.80 14.29 -12.80
N LEU A 59 -1.61 13.23 -12.95
CA LEU A 59 -2.89 13.30 -13.66
C LEU A 59 -3.88 14.27 -12.99
N LEU A 60 -4.03 14.15 -11.69
CA LEU A 60 -4.96 14.98 -10.93
C LEU A 60 -4.60 16.47 -10.94
N ASN A 61 -3.32 16.80 -11.06
CA ASN A 61 -2.86 18.19 -11.17
C ASN A 61 -2.81 18.73 -12.59
N ASP A 62 -3.13 17.94 -13.62
CA ASP A 62 -3.14 18.42 -14.99
C ASP A 62 -4.33 19.37 -15.23
N PRO A 63 -4.10 20.66 -15.49
CA PRO A 63 -5.19 21.63 -15.62
C PRO A 63 -5.98 21.47 -16.93
N SER A 64 -5.48 20.70 -17.88
CA SER A 64 -6.14 20.48 -19.17
C SER A 64 -7.25 19.42 -19.09
N LEU A 65 -7.28 18.63 -18.01
CA LEU A 65 -8.23 17.54 -17.80
C LEU A 65 -9.30 17.97 -16.79
N GLU A 66 -10.56 17.93 -17.18
CA GLU A 66 -11.71 18.18 -16.29
C GLU A 66 -12.31 16.87 -15.75
N ASP A 67 -12.50 15.90 -16.63
CA ASP A 67 -12.89 14.54 -16.30
C ASP A 67 -11.66 13.64 -16.38
N ILE A 68 -11.30 13.02 -15.27
CA ILE A 68 -10.04 12.27 -15.19
C ILE A 68 -10.29 10.80 -14.95
N TYR A 69 -9.68 9.99 -15.80
CA TYR A 69 -9.48 8.58 -15.55
C TYR A 69 -8.09 8.35 -14.95
N VAL A 70 -8.03 7.61 -13.86
CA VAL A 70 -6.77 7.26 -13.19
C VAL A 70 -6.61 5.74 -13.12
N PRO A 71 -5.40 5.23 -13.30
CA PRO A 71 -5.19 3.78 -13.14
C PRO A 71 -5.42 3.36 -11.69
N GLU A 72 -6.11 2.25 -11.52
CA GLU A 72 -6.26 1.61 -10.20
C GLU A 72 -4.89 1.32 -9.60
N MET A 73 -4.79 1.51 -8.30
CA MET A 73 -3.62 1.08 -7.56
C MET A 73 -3.68 -0.42 -7.31
N ASN A 74 -2.52 -1.06 -7.24
CA ASN A 74 -2.44 -2.48 -6.91
C ASN A 74 -3.11 -2.75 -5.55
N ASP A 75 -3.80 -3.88 -5.42
CA ASP A 75 -4.53 -4.24 -4.20
C ASP A 75 -3.65 -4.29 -2.94
N ASP A 76 -2.36 -4.56 -3.12
CA ASP A 76 -1.40 -4.70 -2.03
C ASP A 76 -0.75 -3.37 -1.64
N GLN A 77 -1.55 -2.41 -1.19
CA GLN A 77 -1.08 -1.09 -0.76
C GLN A 77 -0.55 -1.07 0.68
N GLY A 78 -0.65 -2.21 1.38
CA GLY A 78 -0.19 -2.34 2.75
C GLY A 78 -0.82 -1.31 3.70
N PRO A 79 -0.05 -0.76 4.64
CA PRO A 79 -0.59 0.12 5.69
C PRO A 79 -0.89 1.56 5.22
N PHE A 80 -0.59 1.93 3.97
CA PHE A 80 -0.63 3.34 3.54
C PHE A 80 -1.95 3.76 2.90
N MET A 81 -2.77 2.81 2.44
CA MET A 81 -4.04 3.14 1.81
C MET A 81 -5.15 2.22 2.29
N HIS A 82 -6.26 2.78 2.68
CA HIS A 82 -7.47 2.07 3.08
C HIS A 82 -8.74 2.55 2.38
N LEU A 83 -8.66 3.65 1.61
CA LEU A 83 -9.74 4.13 0.77
C LEU A 83 -9.21 4.33 -0.65
N GLN A 84 -9.63 3.49 -1.57
CA GLN A 84 -9.26 3.59 -2.98
C GLN A 84 -10.32 4.36 -3.77
N LEU A 85 -9.88 4.96 -4.86
CA LEU A 85 -10.80 5.42 -5.90
C LEU A 85 -11.46 4.20 -6.56
N SER A 86 -12.68 4.35 -7.01
CA SER A 86 -13.46 3.29 -7.63
C SER A 86 -13.88 3.64 -9.06
N GLU A 87 -14.43 2.66 -9.78
CA GLU A 87 -15.02 2.88 -11.10
C GLU A 87 -16.30 3.74 -11.02
N ASP A 88 -16.95 3.77 -9.88
CA ASP A 88 -18.14 4.60 -9.64
C ASP A 88 -17.71 6.03 -9.29
N LYS A 89 -17.85 6.96 -10.24
CA LYS A 89 -17.54 8.38 -10.08
C LYS A 89 -18.35 9.07 -8.96
N THR A 90 -19.48 8.50 -8.57
CA THR A 90 -20.35 9.02 -7.49
C THR A 90 -19.94 8.50 -6.11
N ASN A 91 -18.92 7.66 -6.04
CA ASN A 91 -18.37 7.21 -4.79
C ASN A 91 -17.78 8.39 -4.00
N TYR A 92 -18.00 8.41 -2.70
CA TYR A 92 -17.53 9.48 -1.81
C TYR A 92 -16.03 9.81 -1.98
N THR A 93 -15.18 8.81 -2.15
CA THR A 93 -13.74 9.01 -2.33
C THR A 93 -13.44 9.72 -3.66
N ASN A 94 -14.15 9.33 -4.73
CA ASN A 94 -14.01 9.94 -6.04
C ASN A 94 -14.49 11.39 -6.05
N GLU A 95 -15.68 11.66 -5.48
CA GLU A 95 -16.24 13.01 -5.36
C GLU A 95 -15.34 13.92 -4.52
N SER A 96 -14.85 13.42 -3.36
CA SER A 96 -13.95 14.19 -2.50
C SER A 96 -12.62 14.50 -3.19
N THR A 97 -12.09 13.57 -3.98
CA THR A 97 -10.87 13.77 -4.76
C THR A 97 -11.08 14.77 -5.88
N ALA A 98 -12.19 14.65 -6.61
CA ALA A 98 -12.56 15.60 -7.66
C ALA A 98 -12.67 17.02 -7.11
N LEU A 99 -13.38 17.18 -5.99
CA LEU A 99 -13.53 18.47 -5.31
C LEU A 99 -12.17 19.05 -4.88
N TYR A 100 -11.30 18.24 -4.28
CA TYR A 100 -9.99 18.69 -3.80
C TYR A 100 -9.07 19.17 -4.94
N TYR A 101 -9.07 18.49 -6.07
CA TYR A 101 -8.26 18.83 -7.24
C TYR A 101 -8.96 19.74 -8.25
N HIS A 102 -10.15 20.26 -7.91
CA HIS A 102 -10.97 21.13 -8.77
C HIS A 102 -11.28 20.49 -10.13
N LYS A 103 -11.66 19.20 -10.10
CA LYS A 103 -12.06 18.42 -11.28
C LYS A 103 -13.57 18.25 -11.32
N HIS A 104 -14.10 18.02 -12.53
CA HIS A 104 -15.50 17.71 -12.72
C HIS A 104 -15.80 16.28 -12.23
N SER A 105 -14.98 15.31 -12.65
CA SER A 105 -15.08 13.95 -12.15
C SER A 105 -13.72 13.23 -12.10
N VAL A 106 -13.61 12.24 -11.21
CA VAL A 106 -12.46 11.32 -11.12
C VAL A 106 -13.00 9.90 -11.10
N THR A 107 -12.45 9.05 -11.94
CA THR A 107 -12.85 7.64 -12.05
C THR A 107 -11.61 6.75 -12.07
N ALA A 108 -11.59 5.71 -11.27
CA ALA A 108 -10.52 4.71 -11.35
C ALA A 108 -10.88 3.66 -12.41
N VAL A 109 -9.87 3.25 -13.16
CA VAL A 109 -10.00 2.26 -14.24
C VAL A 109 -8.95 1.18 -14.02
N PRO A 110 -9.27 -0.11 -14.27
CA PRO A 110 -8.27 -1.17 -14.20
C PRO A 110 -7.01 -0.80 -14.98
N ARG A 111 -5.85 -0.92 -14.37
CA ARG A 111 -4.58 -0.38 -14.89
C ARG A 111 -4.27 -0.82 -16.32
N GLY A 112 -4.53 -2.09 -16.64
CA GLY A 112 -4.32 -2.61 -18.00
C GLY A 112 -5.24 -1.99 -19.05
N GLN A 113 -6.47 -1.68 -18.68
CA GLN A 113 -7.42 -1.00 -19.54
C GLN A 113 -7.03 0.47 -19.69
N TYR A 114 -6.69 1.13 -18.59
CA TYR A 114 -6.26 2.51 -18.58
C TYR A 114 -5.14 2.80 -19.60
N TYR A 115 -4.08 2.00 -19.61
CA TYR A 115 -2.97 2.23 -20.55
C TYR A 115 -3.30 1.92 -22.01
N LYS A 116 -4.30 1.08 -22.26
CA LYS A 116 -4.74 0.77 -23.63
C LYS A 116 -5.64 1.85 -24.23
N GLU A 117 -6.51 2.41 -23.44
CA GLU A 117 -7.60 3.28 -23.88
C GLU A 117 -7.39 4.72 -23.41
N ASP A 118 -7.44 4.95 -22.10
CA ASP A 118 -7.53 6.29 -21.52
C ASP A 118 -6.21 7.07 -21.51
N ALA A 119 -5.08 6.39 -21.33
CA ALA A 119 -3.78 7.06 -21.22
C ALA A 119 -3.44 7.91 -22.46
N LYS A 120 -3.76 7.40 -23.65
CA LYS A 120 -3.53 8.12 -24.92
C LYS A 120 -4.40 9.35 -25.04
N GLU A 121 -5.66 9.25 -24.64
CA GLU A 121 -6.62 10.37 -24.69
C GLU A 121 -6.22 11.48 -23.72
N GLN A 122 -5.67 11.12 -22.58
CA GLN A 122 -5.19 12.06 -21.56
C GLN A 122 -3.74 12.52 -21.78
N GLY A 123 -3.08 12.08 -22.84
CA GLY A 123 -1.68 12.46 -23.13
C GLY A 123 -0.69 11.96 -22.09
N HIS A 124 -0.99 10.83 -21.48
CA HIS A 124 -0.22 10.25 -20.38
C HIS A 124 0.60 9.05 -20.85
N ASP A 125 1.90 9.08 -20.59
CA ASP A 125 2.81 7.99 -20.93
C ASP A 125 2.84 6.91 -19.84
N ILE A 126 3.01 5.66 -20.25
CA ILE A 126 3.22 4.55 -19.32
C ILE A 126 4.51 4.78 -18.52
N PRO A 127 4.47 4.79 -17.20
CA PRO A 127 5.67 4.88 -16.37
C PRO A 127 6.70 3.81 -16.75
N GLU A 128 7.98 4.15 -16.75
CA GLU A 128 9.06 3.25 -17.16
C GLU A 128 9.01 1.90 -16.42
N ALA A 129 8.65 1.93 -15.14
CA ALA A 129 8.52 0.72 -14.30
C ALA A 129 7.44 -0.25 -14.77
N TYR A 130 6.47 0.21 -15.57
CA TYR A 130 5.34 -0.60 -16.06
C TYR A 130 5.35 -0.81 -17.56
N ARG A 131 6.32 -0.25 -18.27
CA ARG A 131 6.40 -0.30 -19.74
C ARG A 131 6.43 -1.74 -20.25
N ASP A 132 7.24 -2.59 -19.65
CA ASP A 132 7.35 -4.01 -20.05
C ASP A 132 6.08 -4.84 -19.80
N LEU A 133 5.21 -4.37 -18.90
CA LEU A 133 3.97 -5.06 -18.54
C LEU A 133 2.78 -4.64 -19.40
N TYR A 134 2.79 -3.42 -19.95
CA TYR A 134 1.61 -2.82 -20.60
C TYR A 134 1.90 -2.22 -21.98
N SER A 135 3.06 -2.46 -22.58
CA SER A 135 3.47 -1.90 -23.89
C SER A 135 3.02 -2.72 -25.11
N GLU A 136 2.07 -3.65 -24.95
CA GLU A 136 1.52 -4.41 -26.06
C GLU A 136 0.46 -3.65 -26.86
#